data_d04fa78af1a5c23b4409d8ef800f7631
#
_entry.id   d04fa78af1a5c23b4409d8ef800f7631
#
_cell.length_a   1.000
_cell.length_b   1.000
_cell.length_c   1.000
_cell.angle_alpha   90.00
_cell.angle_beta   90.00
_cell.angle_gamma   90.00
#
_symmetry.space_group_name_H-M   'P 1'
#
loop_
_entity.id
_entity.type
_entity.pdbx_description
1 polymer ?
#
loop_
_entity_poly.entity_id
_entity_poly.type
_entity_poly.pdbx_seq_one_letter_code
_entity_poly.pdbx_strand_id
1 'polypeptide(L)'
;MTNIDALIKQSSEEVINVKEKKFKGDPDILAYLEREYPAKKYNADFCQYRYKFGNLYNINFWEKTYKNGCGMSSNRIFRRMIFKVIITPDGPLVELDVDEGEFKGEIKEI
;
A
#
# COMPACT_ATOMS: atom_id res chain seq x y z
N MET A 1 45.49 1.45 3.54
CA MET A 1 44.42 0.78 3.34
C MET A 1 43.27 1.53 2.74
N THR A 2 43.55 2.20 1.72
CA THR A 2 42.62 3.12 1.14
C THR A 2 41.44 2.48 0.44
N ASN A 3 41.65 1.31 -0.15
CA ASN A 3 40.56 0.70 -0.93
C ASN A 3 39.43 0.17 -0.06
N ILE A 4 39.78 -0.41 1.07
CA ILE A 4 38.75 -0.91 1.98
C ILE A 4 37.99 0.24 2.62
N ASP A 5 38.71 1.30 2.99
CA ASP A 5 38.07 2.49 3.55
C ASP A 5 37.17 3.16 2.53
N ALA A 6 37.61 3.23 1.29
CA ALA A 6 36.80 3.80 0.23
C ALA A 6 35.53 2.96 0.00
N LEU A 7 35.64 1.64 0.01
CA LEU A 7 34.49 0.77 -0.12
C LEU A 7 33.53 0.92 1.04
N ILE A 8 34.05 1.02 2.25
CA ILE A 8 33.22 1.23 3.42
C ILE A 8 32.49 2.56 3.33
N LYS A 9 33.18 3.62 2.91
CA LYS A 9 32.56 4.91 2.73
C LYS A 9 31.48 4.89 1.66
N GLN A 10 31.73 4.23 0.55
CA GLN A 10 30.72 4.10 -0.50
C GLN A 10 29.53 3.33 0.00
N SER A 11 29.75 2.27 0.72
CA SER A 11 28.64 1.50 1.29
C SER A 11 27.83 2.34 2.26
N SER A 12 28.49 3.16 3.06
CA SER A 12 27.79 4.05 3.98
C SER A 12 26.98 5.09 3.25
N GLU A 13 27.51 5.67 2.19
CA GLU A 13 26.78 6.63 1.38
C GLU A 13 25.61 5.98 0.68
N GLU A 14 25.77 4.78 0.16
CA GLU A 14 24.68 4.05 -0.45
C GLU A 14 23.59 3.72 0.56
N VAL A 15 23.97 3.36 1.77
CA VAL A 15 23.00 3.09 2.85
C VAL A 15 22.22 4.35 3.17
N ILE A 16 22.88 5.50 3.21
CA ILE A 16 22.18 6.77 3.44
C ILE A 16 21.19 7.04 2.30
N ASN A 17 21.59 6.82 1.07
CA ASN A 17 20.71 6.99 -0.08
C ASN A 17 19.54 6.03 -0.03
N VAL A 18 19.78 4.80 0.39
CA VAL A 18 18.70 3.80 0.53
C VAL A 18 17.73 4.21 1.63
N LYS A 19 18.21 4.82 2.71
CA LYS A 19 17.32 5.34 3.75
C LYS A 19 16.43 6.45 3.23
N GLU A 20 16.94 7.28 2.34
CA GLU A 20 16.14 8.32 1.72
C GLU A 20 15.10 7.73 0.78
N LYS A 21 15.43 6.59 0.17
CA LYS A 21 14.49 5.84 -0.64
C LYS A 21 13.75 4.84 0.23
N LYS A 22 12.72 5.30 0.89
CA LYS A 22 11.92 4.39 1.71
C LYS A 22 11.40 3.23 0.87
N PHE A 23 11.46 2.04 1.44
CA PHE A 23 10.88 0.87 0.78
C PHE A 23 9.38 1.11 0.59
N LYS A 24 8.92 1.04 -0.64
CA LYS A 24 7.52 1.30 -0.99
C LYS A 24 6.74 0.03 -1.30
N GLY A 25 7.30 -1.11 -0.98
CA GLY A 25 6.69 -2.39 -1.25
C GLY A 25 7.25 -3.05 -2.50
N ASP A 26 6.97 -4.35 -2.61
CA ASP A 26 7.36 -5.13 -3.77
C ASP A 26 6.38 -4.81 -4.91
N PRO A 27 6.87 -4.34 -6.07
CA PRO A 27 5.98 -4.05 -7.20
C PRO A 27 5.16 -5.26 -7.65
N ASP A 28 5.71 -6.47 -7.54
CA ASP A 28 4.99 -7.67 -7.95
C ASP A 28 3.82 -7.96 -7.01
N ILE A 29 3.99 -7.72 -5.72
CA ILE A 29 2.91 -7.88 -4.74
C ILE A 29 1.83 -6.85 -4.99
N LEU A 30 2.22 -5.60 -5.21
CA LEU A 30 1.26 -4.54 -5.48
C LEU A 30 0.49 -4.81 -6.78
N ALA A 31 1.17 -5.29 -7.81
CA ALA A 31 0.51 -5.66 -9.07
C ALA A 31 -0.46 -6.83 -8.87
N TYR A 32 -0.08 -7.81 -8.06
CA TYR A 32 -0.94 -8.92 -7.72
C TYR A 32 -2.23 -8.44 -7.03
N LEU A 33 -2.10 -7.56 -6.04
CA LEU A 33 -3.26 -7.02 -5.33
C LEU A 33 -4.16 -6.23 -6.26
N GLU A 34 -3.58 -5.42 -7.14
CA GLU A 34 -4.35 -4.65 -8.09
C GLU A 34 -5.12 -5.54 -9.05
N ARG A 35 -4.52 -6.64 -9.48
CA ARG A 35 -5.16 -7.58 -10.39
C ARG A 35 -6.27 -8.37 -9.73
N GLU A 36 -6.03 -8.85 -8.50
CA GLU A 36 -6.97 -9.73 -7.80
C GLU A 36 -8.08 -8.98 -7.07
N TYR A 37 -7.83 -7.72 -6.72
CA TYR A 37 -8.77 -6.91 -5.97
C TYR A 37 -8.98 -5.55 -6.66
N PRO A 38 -9.53 -5.56 -7.88
CA PRO A 38 -9.76 -4.31 -8.59
C PRO A 38 -10.93 -3.53 -7.99
N ALA A 39 -10.89 -2.22 -8.13
CA ALA A 39 -11.92 -1.33 -7.61
C ALA A 39 -13.32 -1.74 -8.07
N LYS A 40 -13.45 -2.10 -9.33
CA LYS A 40 -14.73 -2.47 -9.93
C LYS A 40 -15.39 -3.65 -9.23
N LYS A 41 -14.60 -4.60 -8.78
CA LYS A 41 -15.11 -5.81 -8.11
C LYS A 41 -15.80 -5.47 -6.79
N TYR A 42 -15.44 -4.36 -6.17
CA TYR A 42 -15.95 -3.96 -4.85
C TYR A 42 -16.79 -2.70 -4.91
N ASN A 43 -17.18 -2.29 -6.11
CA ASN A 43 -17.97 -1.08 -6.33
C ASN A 43 -17.29 0.18 -5.82
N ALA A 44 -15.97 0.18 -5.85
CA ALA A 44 -15.19 1.33 -5.47
C ALA A 44 -14.95 2.23 -6.69
N ASP A 45 -14.86 3.52 -6.48
CA ASP A 45 -14.50 4.43 -7.55
C ASP A 45 -13.03 4.32 -7.90
N PHE A 46 -12.21 4.10 -6.88
CA PHE A 46 -10.79 3.82 -7.08
C PHE A 46 -10.23 3.14 -5.84
N CYS A 47 -9.04 2.57 -5.99
CA CYS A 47 -8.35 1.90 -4.90
C CYS A 47 -6.94 2.42 -4.77
N GLN A 48 -6.43 2.38 -3.55
CA GLN A 48 -5.02 2.59 -3.27
C GLN A 48 -4.42 1.29 -2.78
N TYR A 49 -3.35 0.86 -3.43
CA TYR A 49 -2.61 -0.34 -3.07
C TYR A 49 -1.30 0.11 -2.48
N ARG A 50 -1.09 -0.18 -1.21
CA ARG A 50 0.04 0.40 -0.48
C ARG A 50 0.75 -0.64 0.36
N TYR A 51 2.06 -0.46 0.45
CA TYR A 51 2.86 -1.15 1.44
C TYR A 51 2.74 -0.40 2.77
N LYS A 52 2.57 -1.13 3.86
CA LYS A 52 2.48 -0.51 5.19
C LYS A 52 3.84 -0.53 5.88
N PHE A 53 4.24 -1.68 6.37
CA PHE A 53 5.53 -1.91 6.99
C PHE A 53 5.71 -3.42 7.16
N GLY A 54 6.98 -3.85 7.35
CA GLY A 54 7.25 -5.28 7.51
C GLY A 54 6.81 -6.07 6.29
N ASN A 55 5.92 -7.00 6.48
CA ASN A 55 5.34 -7.79 5.40
C ASN A 55 3.86 -7.50 5.18
N LEU A 56 3.40 -6.35 5.60
CA LEU A 56 2.01 -5.97 5.52
C LEU A 56 1.74 -4.99 4.38
N TYR A 57 0.67 -5.25 3.66
CA TYR A 57 0.19 -4.41 2.57
C TYR A 57 -1.27 -4.12 2.84
N ASN A 58 -1.79 -3.02 2.30
CA ASN A 58 -3.19 -2.74 2.44
C ASN A 58 -3.80 -2.18 1.16
N ILE A 59 -5.09 -2.37 1.05
CA ILE A 59 -5.90 -1.78 -0.01
C ILE A 59 -6.93 -0.89 0.67
N ASN A 60 -6.99 0.36 0.25
CA ASN A 60 -8.05 1.27 0.64
C ASN A 60 -9.00 1.41 -0.53
N PHE A 61 -10.28 1.14 -0.28
CA PHE A 61 -11.32 1.26 -1.29
C PHE A 61 -12.04 2.58 -1.07
N TRP A 62 -12.03 3.42 -2.07
CA TRP A 62 -12.54 4.78 -2.00
C TRP A 62 -13.81 4.94 -2.78
N GLU A 63 -14.69 5.79 -2.28
CA GLU A 63 -15.85 6.23 -3.04
C GLU A 63 -15.95 7.74 -3.00
N LYS A 64 -16.52 8.31 -4.06
CA LYS A 64 -16.81 9.73 -4.14
C LYS A 64 -18.13 10.01 -3.47
N THR A 65 -18.17 11.06 -2.67
CA THR A 65 -19.39 11.52 -2.05
C THR A 65 -19.65 12.94 -2.53
N TYR A 66 -20.92 13.27 -2.72
CA TYR A 66 -21.31 14.59 -3.17
C TYR A 66 -22.10 15.27 -2.07
N LYS A 67 -21.74 16.52 -1.77
CA LYS A 67 -22.50 17.31 -0.83
C LYS A 67 -23.59 18.05 -1.59
N ASN A 68 -24.82 17.93 -1.14
CA ASN A 68 -25.95 18.57 -1.78
C ASN A 68 -25.79 20.10 -1.75
N GLY A 69 -25.95 20.72 -2.92
CA GLY A 69 -25.99 22.15 -3.03
C GLY A 69 -24.65 22.86 -3.22
N CYS A 70 -23.55 22.18 -3.07
CA CYS A 70 -22.24 22.82 -3.18
C CYS A 70 -21.49 22.50 -4.46
N GLY A 71 -21.90 21.50 -5.20
CA GLY A 71 -21.16 21.05 -6.37
C GLY A 71 -19.77 20.50 -6.06
N MET A 72 -19.47 20.34 -4.79
CA MET A 72 -18.19 19.80 -4.36
C MET A 72 -18.32 18.33 -4.05
N SER A 73 -17.30 17.56 -4.46
CA SER A 73 -17.22 16.15 -4.13
C SER A 73 -16.11 15.94 -3.12
N SER A 74 -16.28 14.98 -2.24
CA SER A 74 -15.24 14.52 -1.36
C SER A 74 -15.07 13.02 -1.56
N ASN A 75 -13.96 12.49 -1.08
CA ASN A 75 -13.69 11.07 -1.16
C ASN A 75 -13.68 10.49 0.24
N ARG A 76 -14.13 9.26 0.36
CA ARG A 76 -14.02 8.57 1.63
C ARG A 76 -13.56 7.12 1.41
N ILE A 77 -12.86 6.59 2.39
CA ILE A 77 -12.52 5.18 2.42
C ILE A 77 -13.70 4.44 3.04
N PHE A 78 -14.32 3.56 2.29
CA PHE A 78 -15.46 2.80 2.80
C PHE A 78 -15.12 1.34 3.11
N ARG A 79 -13.93 0.90 2.73
CA ARG A 79 -13.49 -0.47 2.99
C ARG A 79 -11.97 -0.51 3.01
N ARG A 80 -11.43 -1.35 3.87
CA ARG A 80 -9.99 -1.56 3.95
C ARG A 80 -9.69 -3.04 4.11
N MET A 81 -8.71 -3.51 3.37
CA MET A 81 -8.19 -4.86 3.53
C MET A 81 -6.69 -4.79 3.84
N ILE A 82 -6.25 -5.64 4.73
CA ILE A 82 -4.84 -5.73 5.10
C ILE A 82 -4.35 -7.13 4.75
N PHE A 83 -3.22 -7.20 4.06
CA PHE A 83 -2.64 -8.44 3.60
C PHE A 83 -1.27 -8.65 4.21
N LYS A 84 -0.97 -9.90 4.46
CA LYS A 84 0.32 -10.34 4.99
C LYS A 84 1.00 -11.18 3.93
N VAL A 85 2.28 -10.91 3.70
CA VAL A 85 3.08 -11.68 2.75
C VAL A 85 3.97 -12.63 3.51
N ILE A 86 3.86 -13.91 3.20
CA ILE A 86 4.67 -14.94 3.81
C ILE A 86 5.60 -15.48 2.74
N ILE A 87 6.89 -15.56 3.04
CA ILE A 87 7.86 -16.11 2.11
C ILE A 87 7.92 -17.62 2.30
N THR A 88 7.61 -18.34 1.24
CA THR A 88 7.65 -19.80 1.24
C THR A 88 8.71 -20.29 0.27
N PRO A 89 9.13 -21.58 0.35
CA PRO A 89 10.06 -22.14 -0.63
C PRO A 89 9.57 -22.01 -2.08
N ASP A 90 8.27 -21.96 -2.29
CA ASP A 90 7.67 -21.82 -3.62
C ASP A 90 7.46 -20.37 -4.04
N GLY A 91 7.83 -19.42 -3.20
CA GLY A 91 7.70 -18.01 -3.45
C GLY A 91 6.82 -17.30 -2.43
N PRO A 92 6.53 -16.03 -2.64
CA PRO A 92 5.70 -15.30 -1.70
C PRO A 92 4.24 -15.74 -1.75
N LEU A 93 3.64 -15.87 -0.58
CA LEU A 93 2.22 -16.17 -0.42
C LEU A 93 1.55 -14.96 0.18
N VAL A 94 0.53 -14.45 -0.48
CA VAL A 94 -0.22 -13.28 -0.01
C VAL A 94 -1.50 -13.77 0.66
N GLU A 95 -1.65 -13.46 1.94
CA GLU A 95 -2.82 -13.86 2.70
C GLU A 95 -3.58 -12.64 3.19
N LEU A 96 -4.90 -12.72 3.12
CA LEU A 96 -5.76 -11.69 3.70
C LEU A 96 -5.69 -11.82 5.22
N ASP A 97 -5.19 -10.78 5.87
CA ASP A 97 -5.06 -10.75 7.33
C ASP A 97 -6.30 -10.16 7.98
N VAL A 98 -6.73 -9.00 7.47
CA VAL A 98 -7.91 -8.32 8.01
C VAL A 98 -8.72 -7.76 6.85
N ASP A 99 -10.01 -8.01 6.87
CA ASP A 99 -10.98 -7.34 6.01
C ASP A 99 -11.94 -6.60 6.92
N GLU A 100 -11.80 -5.29 6.99
CA GLU A 100 -12.64 -4.48 7.85
C GLU A 100 -14.05 -4.32 7.32
N GLY A 101 -14.31 -4.81 6.10
CA GLY A 101 -15.62 -4.69 5.48
C GLY A 101 -15.99 -3.25 5.17
N GLU A 102 -17.25 -3.03 4.91
CA GLU A 102 -17.73 -1.69 4.60
C GLU A 102 -17.92 -0.88 5.86
N PHE A 103 -17.39 0.34 5.85
CA PHE A 103 -17.62 1.30 6.92
C PHE A 103 -18.84 2.12 6.58
N LYS A 104 -19.73 2.27 7.52
CA LYS A 104 -20.88 3.15 7.35
C LYS A 104 -20.78 4.29 8.34
N GLY A 105 -20.95 5.49 7.84
CA GLY A 105 -21.15 6.64 8.69
C GLY A 105 -19.93 7.45 9.08
N GLU A 106 -18.73 6.97 8.84
CA GLU A 106 -17.55 7.77 9.11
C GLU A 106 -17.02 8.37 7.83
N ILE A 107 -17.18 9.65 7.70
CA ILE A 107 -16.55 10.42 6.65
C ILE A 107 -15.27 10.95 7.23
N LYS A 108 -14.15 10.39 6.81
CA LYS A 108 -12.87 10.98 7.15
C LYS A 108 -12.54 11.96 6.07
N GLU A 109 -12.62 13.21 6.44
CA GLU A 109 -12.15 14.26 5.56
C GLU A 109 -10.64 14.15 5.44
N ILE A 110 -10.20 14.20 4.24
CA ILE A 110 -8.79 14.10 3.92
C ILE A 110 -8.27 15.47 3.61
#